data_f37330c89a66f2a652831d55ad3bfc02
#
_entry.id   f37330c89a66f2a652831d55ad3bfc02
#
_cell.length_a   1.000
_cell.length_b   1.000
_cell.length_c   1.000
_cell.angle_alpha   90.00
_cell.angle_beta   90.00
_cell.angle_gamma   90.00
#
_symmetry.space_group_name_H-M   'P 1'
#
loop_
_entity.id
_entity.type
_entity.pdbx_description
1 polymer ?
#
loop_
_entity_poly.entity_id
_entity_poly.type
_entity_poly.pdbx_seq_one_letter_code
_entity_poly.pdbx_strand_id
1 'polypeptide(L)'
;MLSREQWLPLARKLDWDYSYVREDQVFPEVISGRPWLPHSEWAEWEESFKTSYREYVDNQYEKDMAVYAVRDAVGRLENIQKLAAPWVNSLKVHAAALPLAEFTGVIGNLRGARFGRDSAWRTMATFGALDEYRHTQIPLLLFHQLLRWDSQFDWAHKFYHTNDWFAVAARHFFDELTVGQNAIEFHIATNFVLETGFTNLQFVGLASLARESGDHMFERMVTSIQTDEARHAQIGHPVLATVMKHDPKYVQYLVDKWFWRNWRLFSILTGLSTDYLTALDQRPYSFKEFMEEWIIDQFLRTLDEFGLKKPWYWDTFEDELNIYHHMIYASAYSYRATLWFDFVIPSPAERKWLRQKYPKYWDDMDAVWEQVIERWRMTGPEPQMN
;
A
#
# COMPACT_ATOMS: atom_id res chain seq x y z
N MET A 1 29.68 11.29 10.03
CA MET A 1 29.13 9.97 9.68
C MET A 1 30.12 9.26 8.76
N LEU A 2 30.14 7.91 8.76
CA LEU A 2 31.01 7.12 7.90
C LEU A 2 30.63 7.29 6.43
N SER A 3 31.64 7.27 5.52
CA SER A 3 31.38 7.18 4.09
C SER A 3 30.82 5.78 3.73
N ARG A 4 30.34 5.63 2.49
CA ARG A 4 29.83 4.33 2.01
C ARG A 4 30.91 3.24 2.07
N GLU A 5 32.13 3.55 1.63
CA GLU A 5 33.27 2.64 1.62
C GLU A 5 33.68 2.20 3.03
N GLN A 6 33.45 3.05 4.03
CA GLN A 6 33.71 2.75 5.44
C GLN A 6 32.55 1.97 6.07
N TRP A 7 31.31 2.31 5.71
CA TRP A 7 30.10 1.73 6.29
C TRP A 7 29.87 0.27 5.87
N LEU A 8 29.90 -0.03 4.57
CA LEU A 8 29.52 -1.36 4.08
C LEU A 8 30.36 -2.50 4.65
N PRO A 9 31.72 -2.41 4.71
CA PRO A 9 32.52 -3.46 5.34
C PRO A 9 32.28 -3.61 6.84
N LEU A 10 31.94 -2.51 7.52
CA LEU A 10 31.61 -2.55 8.94
C LEU A 10 30.25 -3.21 9.18
N ALA A 11 29.24 -2.82 8.42
CA ALA A 11 27.88 -3.35 8.56
C ALA A 11 27.83 -4.87 8.32
N ARG A 12 28.61 -5.39 7.36
CA ARG A 12 28.74 -6.83 7.10
C ARG A 12 29.37 -7.61 8.27
N LYS A 13 30.06 -6.94 9.17
CA LYS A 13 30.72 -7.53 10.34
C LYS A 13 29.94 -7.32 11.64
N LEU A 14 28.69 -6.88 11.58
CA LEU A 14 27.85 -6.64 12.76
C LEU A 14 27.22 -7.92 13.33
N ASP A 15 27.47 -9.08 12.73
CA ASP A 15 27.11 -10.35 13.33
C ASP A 15 28.13 -10.71 14.43
N TRP A 16 27.62 -11.30 15.49
CA TRP A 16 28.47 -11.83 16.55
C TRP A 16 28.11 -13.28 16.85
N ASP A 17 29.06 -14.03 17.35
CA ASP A 17 28.85 -15.39 17.81
C ASP A 17 28.21 -15.40 19.19
N TYR A 18 27.18 -16.22 19.36
CA TYR A 18 26.48 -16.38 20.62
C TYR A 18 27.24 -17.32 21.53
N SER A 19 27.72 -16.80 22.69
CA SER A 19 28.56 -17.57 23.60
C SER A 19 27.77 -18.32 24.67
N TYR A 20 26.60 -17.79 25.08
CA TYR A 20 25.83 -18.30 26.22
C TYR A 20 24.40 -18.70 25.88
N VAL A 21 23.94 -18.40 24.69
CA VAL A 21 22.62 -18.75 24.21
C VAL A 21 22.73 -19.46 22.86
N ARG A 22 21.81 -20.39 22.60
CA ARG A 22 21.80 -21.07 21.31
C ARG A 22 21.13 -20.19 20.24
N GLU A 23 21.54 -20.37 18.99
CA GLU A 23 21.02 -19.61 17.86
C GLU A 23 19.50 -19.75 17.72
N ASP A 24 18.95 -20.95 17.94
CA ASP A 24 17.49 -21.19 17.90
C ASP A 24 16.71 -20.48 19.01
N GLN A 25 17.36 -20.12 20.11
CA GLN A 25 16.77 -19.29 21.16
C GLN A 25 16.78 -17.80 20.80
N VAL A 26 17.80 -17.36 20.05
CA VAL A 26 17.90 -15.97 19.58
C VAL A 26 16.97 -15.72 18.41
N PHE A 27 16.85 -16.70 17.50
CA PHE A 27 16.02 -16.67 16.30
C PHE A 27 15.03 -17.85 16.31
N PRO A 28 14.00 -17.84 17.15
CA PRO A 28 12.99 -18.89 17.15
C PRO A 28 12.29 -18.99 15.81
N GLU A 29 12.15 -20.20 15.27
CA GLU A 29 11.52 -20.43 13.95
C GLU A 29 10.12 -19.81 13.86
N VAL A 30 9.34 -19.87 14.92
CA VAL A 30 7.99 -19.30 14.97
C VAL A 30 7.95 -17.78 14.72
N ILE A 31 9.06 -17.08 14.99
CA ILE A 31 9.17 -15.62 14.81
C ILE A 31 10.07 -15.27 13.62
N SER A 32 11.19 -15.97 13.45
CA SER A 32 12.12 -15.74 12.34
C SER A 32 11.57 -16.25 11.02
N GLY A 33 10.87 -17.38 11.05
CA GLY A 33 10.24 -17.99 9.88
C GLY A 33 10.85 -19.32 9.48
N ARG A 34 10.13 -20.02 8.59
CA ARG A 34 10.56 -21.29 7.99
C ARG A 34 10.80 -21.11 6.49
N PRO A 35 11.63 -21.97 5.85
CA PRO A 35 12.46 -22.97 6.52
C PRO A 35 13.46 -22.30 7.46
N TRP A 36 13.78 -22.98 8.56
CA TRP A 36 14.85 -22.51 9.41
C TRP A 36 16.19 -22.82 8.71
N LEU A 37 16.90 -21.79 8.32
CA LEU A 37 18.17 -21.88 7.60
C LEU A 37 19.31 -21.34 8.47
N PRO A 38 20.48 -21.95 8.46
CA PRO A 38 21.65 -21.43 9.17
C PRO A 38 22.07 -20.07 8.59
N HIS A 39 22.79 -19.30 9.37
CA HIS A 39 23.27 -17.98 8.96
C HIS A 39 24.02 -17.99 7.62
N SER A 40 24.84 -19.03 7.37
CA SER A 40 25.60 -19.15 6.12
C SER A 40 24.74 -19.10 4.84
N GLU A 41 23.50 -19.56 4.89
CA GLU A 41 22.60 -19.52 3.73
C GLU A 41 22.09 -18.10 3.43
N TRP A 42 22.06 -17.25 4.45
CA TRP A 42 21.68 -15.84 4.33
C TRP A 42 22.85 -14.92 3.97
N ALA A 43 24.09 -15.35 4.23
CA ALA A 43 25.30 -14.56 4.02
C ALA A 43 25.59 -14.25 2.53
N GLU A 44 24.96 -14.97 1.59
CA GLU A 44 25.01 -14.69 0.15
C GLU A 44 24.20 -13.43 -0.26
N TRP A 45 23.47 -12.84 0.67
CA TRP A 45 22.68 -11.64 0.45
C TRP A 45 23.58 -10.39 0.36
N GLU A 46 24.41 -10.30 -0.65
CA GLU A 46 25.37 -9.21 -0.76
C GLU A 46 24.88 -8.01 -1.59
N GLU A 47 24.10 -8.26 -2.63
CA GLU A 47 23.79 -7.22 -3.61
C GLU A 47 22.78 -6.16 -3.12
N SER A 48 21.91 -6.51 -2.20
CA SER A 48 20.84 -5.62 -1.72
C SER A 48 21.33 -4.57 -0.74
N PHE A 49 22.49 -4.78 -0.13
CA PHE A 49 23.02 -3.90 0.90
C PHE A 49 23.86 -2.77 0.28
N LYS A 50 23.20 -1.78 -0.29
CA LYS A 50 23.88 -0.69 -1.03
C LYS A 50 23.82 0.67 -0.33
N THR A 51 22.96 0.84 0.67
CA THR A 51 22.74 2.13 1.33
C THR A 51 23.54 2.25 2.61
N SER A 52 24.43 3.24 2.71
CA SER A 52 25.08 3.60 3.96
C SER A 52 24.13 4.42 4.85
N TYR A 53 24.38 4.40 6.16
CA TYR A 53 23.61 5.22 7.10
C TYR A 53 23.64 6.72 6.76
N ARG A 54 24.80 7.20 6.29
CA ARG A 54 24.95 8.59 5.87
C ARG A 54 24.07 8.92 4.66
N GLU A 55 24.15 8.09 3.61
CA GLU A 55 23.32 8.27 2.41
C GLU A 55 21.84 8.22 2.73
N TYR A 56 21.45 7.31 3.62
CA TYR A 56 20.08 7.23 4.09
C TYR A 56 19.61 8.57 4.70
N VAL A 57 20.37 9.11 5.65
CA VAL A 57 20.03 10.37 6.34
C VAL A 57 19.99 11.55 5.36
N ASP A 58 21.00 11.65 4.49
CA ASP A 58 21.10 12.74 3.52
C ASP A 58 19.91 12.69 2.53
N ASN A 59 19.57 11.51 2.01
CA ASN A 59 18.45 11.31 1.10
C ASN A 59 17.10 11.65 1.77
N GLN A 60 16.87 11.20 3.00
CA GLN A 60 15.62 11.48 3.71
C GLN A 60 15.48 12.96 4.05
N TYR A 61 16.57 13.62 4.42
CA TYR A 61 16.57 15.06 4.64
C TYR A 61 16.14 15.85 3.38
N GLU A 62 16.70 15.52 2.21
CA GLU A 62 16.34 16.18 0.95
C GLU A 62 14.87 15.95 0.57
N LYS A 63 14.38 14.72 0.76
CA LYS A 63 12.96 14.37 0.51
C LYS A 63 12.02 15.14 1.42
N ASP A 64 12.31 15.20 2.71
CA ASP A 64 11.48 15.90 3.69
C ASP A 64 11.45 17.42 3.42
N MET A 65 12.61 18.01 3.14
CA MET A 65 12.66 19.41 2.76
C MET A 65 11.76 19.72 1.56
N ALA A 66 11.75 18.85 0.55
CA ALA A 66 10.93 19.04 -0.63
C ALA A 66 9.42 18.86 -0.34
N VAL A 67 9.02 17.84 0.44
CA VAL A 67 7.61 17.60 0.79
C VAL A 67 7.06 18.74 1.65
N TYR A 68 7.78 19.12 2.68
CA TYR A 68 7.32 20.17 3.60
C TYR A 68 7.31 21.56 2.95
N ALA A 69 8.21 21.85 2.00
CA ALA A 69 8.16 23.08 1.24
C ALA A 69 6.90 23.19 0.37
N VAL A 70 6.51 22.10 -0.31
CA VAL A 70 5.26 22.05 -1.11
C VAL A 70 4.04 22.19 -0.19
N ARG A 71 4.01 21.46 0.92
CA ARG A 71 2.95 21.57 1.93
C ARG A 71 2.75 23.03 2.39
N ASP A 72 3.83 23.70 2.75
CA ASP A 72 3.75 25.08 3.24
C ASP A 72 3.29 26.06 2.16
N ALA A 73 3.72 25.85 0.90
CA ALA A 73 3.27 26.66 -0.22
C ALA A 73 1.76 26.48 -0.48
N VAL A 74 1.30 25.24 -0.58
CA VAL A 74 -0.11 24.90 -0.82
C VAL A 74 -0.99 25.36 0.35
N GLY A 75 -0.51 25.17 1.57
CA GLY A 75 -1.23 25.61 2.76
C GLY A 75 -1.49 27.12 2.81
N ARG A 76 -0.65 27.94 2.19
CA ARG A 76 -0.85 29.39 2.05
C ARG A 76 -1.82 29.76 0.94
N LEU A 77 -1.96 28.92 -0.08
CA LEU A 77 -2.77 29.19 -1.27
C LEU A 77 -4.22 28.73 -1.14
N GLU A 78 -4.60 28.11 -0.01
CA GLU A 78 -5.96 27.58 0.23
C GLU A 78 -6.44 26.65 -0.92
N ASN A 79 -5.55 25.82 -1.45
CA ASN A 79 -5.77 25.09 -2.68
C ASN A 79 -6.88 24.03 -2.57
N ILE A 80 -7.12 23.46 -1.36
CA ILE A 80 -8.14 22.42 -1.18
C ILE A 80 -9.55 22.87 -1.58
N GLN A 81 -9.86 24.16 -1.42
CA GLN A 81 -11.17 24.72 -1.78
C GLN A 81 -11.41 24.74 -3.30
N LYS A 82 -10.36 24.52 -4.09
CA LYS A 82 -10.42 24.48 -5.56
C LYS A 82 -10.49 23.05 -6.09
N LEU A 83 -10.26 22.06 -5.24
CA LEU A 83 -10.31 20.65 -5.64
C LEU A 83 -11.76 20.21 -5.87
N ALA A 84 -11.96 19.32 -6.83
CA ALA A 84 -13.27 18.71 -7.06
C ALA A 84 -13.71 17.88 -5.84
N ALA A 85 -15.00 17.92 -5.50
CA ALA A 85 -15.54 17.20 -4.34
C ALA A 85 -15.23 15.69 -4.34
N PRO A 86 -15.29 14.95 -5.47
CA PRO A 86 -14.86 13.56 -5.49
C PRO A 86 -13.42 13.37 -5.04
N TRP A 87 -12.49 14.22 -5.49
CA TRP A 87 -11.09 14.14 -5.10
C TRP A 87 -10.88 14.43 -3.61
N VAL A 88 -11.62 15.38 -3.03
CA VAL A 88 -11.60 15.61 -1.58
C VAL A 88 -12.02 14.36 -0.81
N ASN A 89 -13.01 13.62 -1.29
CA ASN A 89 -13.38 12.33 -0.72
C ASN A 89 -12.28 11.27 -0.86
N SER A 90 -11.56 11.24 -1.98
CA SER A 90 -10.36 10.39 -2.13
C SER A 90 -9.32 10.74 -1.07
N LEU A 91 -9.05 12.02 -0.84
CA LEU A 91 -8.12 12.46 0.23
C LEU A 91 -8.58 12.00 1.62
N LYS A 92 -9.88 12.05 1.93
CA LYS A 92 -10.42 11.56 3.20
C LYS A 92 -10.22 10.05 3.39
N VAL A 93 -10.43 9.27 2.33
CA VAL A 93 -10.17 7.81 2.36
C VAL A 93 -8.69 7.54 2.64
N HIS A 94 -7.79 8.24 1.95
CA HIS A 94 -6.35 8.08 2.17
C HIS A 94 -5.92 8.58 3.56
N ALA A 95 -6.48 9.70 4.04
CA ALA A 95 -6.23 10.20 5.38
C ALA A 95 -6.63 9.18 6.46
N ALA A 96 -7.70 8.43 6.23
CA ALA A 96 -8.17 7.41 7.16
C ALA A 96 -7.35 6.10 7.11
N ALA A 97 -6.78 5.77 5.96
CA ALA A 97 -6.12 4.48 5.73
C ALA A 97 -4.59 4.54 5.88
N LEU A 98 -3.92 5.49 5.20
CA LEU A 98 -2.47 5.47 5.07
C LEU A 98 -1.70 5.57 6.41
N PRO A 99 -1.94 6.55 7.30
CA PRO A 99 -1.02 6.77 8.42
C PRO A 99 -0.85 5.56 9.33
N LEU A 100 -1.93 4.83 9.60
CA LEU A 100 -1.88 3.67 10.50
C LEU A 100 -1.51 2.38 9.76
N ALA A 101 -1.82 2.25 8.47
CA ALA A 101 -1.31 1.18 7.63
C ALA A 101 0.22 1.21 7.60
N GLU A 102 0.81 2.36 7.29
CA GLU A 102 2.26 2.56 7.30
C GLU A 102 2.86 2.30 8.69
N PHE A 103 2.20 2.75 9.77
CA PHE A 103 2.67 2.48 11.13
C PHE A 103 2.71 0.99 11.47
N THR A 104 1.80 0.18 10.93
CA THR A 104 1.90 -1.27 11.09
C THR A 104 3.11 -1.85 10.35
N GLY A 105 3.50 -1.25 9.23
CA GLY A 105 4.76 -1.55 8.53
C GLY A 105 6.00 -1.34 9.39
N VAL A 106 6.01 -0.29 10.23
CA VAL A 106 7.09 -0.09 11.25
C VAL A 106 7.24 -1.33 12.11
N ILE A 107 6.13 -1.85 12.65
CA ILE A 107 6.15 -3.02 13.55
C ILE A 107 6.70 -4.26 12.83
N GLY A 108 6.26 -4.50 11.61
CA GLY A 108 6.74 -5.61 10.79
C GLY A 108 8.23 -5.52 10.46
N ASN A 109 8.70 -4.35 10.02
CA ASN A 109 10.13 -4.11 9.73
C ASN A 109 11.00 -4.23 10.99
N LEU A 110 10.55 -3.75 12.16
CA LEU A 110 11.27 -3.95 13.44
C LEU A 110 11.39 -5.43 13.80
N ARG A 111 10.43 -6.27 13.41
CA ARG A 111 10.55 -7.72 13.56
C ARG A 111 11.67 -8.27 12.68
N GLY A 112 11.77 -7.84 11.42
CA GLY A 112 12.87 -8.15 10.53
C GLY A 112 14.22 -7.67 11.08
N ALA A 113 14.26 -6.46 11.62
CA ALA A 113 15.46 -5.89 12.26
C ALA A 113 15.92 -6.69 13.47
N ARG A 114 15.00 -7.30 14.23
CA ARG A 114 15.34 -8.11 15.41
C ARG A 114 15.59 -9.59 15.10
N PHE A 115 14.83 -10.17 14.18
CA PHE A 115 14.78 -11.63 13.95
C PHE A 115 15.27 -12.06 12.57
N GLY A 116 15.71 -11.12 11.73
CA GLY A 116 16.41 -11.43 10.46
C GLY A 116 17.71 -12.17 10.75
N ARG A 117 17.98 -13.19 9.95
CA ARG A 117 19.06 -14.16 10.18
C ARG A 117 20.46 -13.66 9.75
N ASP A 118 20.53 -12.50 9.08
CA ASP A 118 21.76 -11.92 8.59
C ASP A 118 21.84 -10.42 8.94
N SER A 119 23.05 -9.89 9.08
CA SER A 119 23.27 -8.49 9.45
C SER A 119 22.80 -7.52 8.38
N ALA A 120 22.93 -7.88 7.10
CA ALA A 120 22.44 -7.06 6.00
C ALA A 120 20.92 -6.97 6.04
N TRP A 121 20.23 -8.11 6.21
CA TRP A 121 18.79 -8.14 6.39
C TRP A 121 18.34 -7.25 7.56
N ARG A 122 18.93 -7.44 8.75
CA ARG A 122 18.59 -6.64 9.94
C ARG A 122 18.82 -5.14 9.72
N THR A 123 19.89 -4.77 9.06
CA THR A 123 20.18 -3.35 8.76
C THR A 123 19.20 -2.76 7.78
N MET A 124 18.88 -3.46 6.70
CA MET A 124 17.89 -3.00 5.71
C MET A 124 16.48 -2.92 6.31
N ALA A 125 16.08 -3.90 7.12
CA ALA A 125 14.81 -3.83 7.84
C ALA A 125 14.75 -2.68 8.86
N THR A 126 15.89 -2.27 9.43
CA THR A 126 15.96 -1.07 10.27
C THR A 126 15.71 0.20 9.46
N PHE A 127 16.28 0.32 8.27
CA PHE A 127 15.98 1.44 7.37
C PHE A 127 14.52 1.41 6.91
N GLY A 128 13.98 0.23 6.57
CA GLY A 128 12.57 0.06 6.26
C GLY A 128 11.66 0.55 7.40
N ALA A 129 11.96 0.20 8.65
CA ALA A 129 11.19 0.69 9.79
C ALA A 129 11.22 2.22 9.94
N LEU A 130 12.34 2.86 9.63
CA LEU A 130 12.45 4.32 9.63
C LEU A 130 11.68 4.96 8.45
N ASP A 131 11.68 4.32 7.28
CA ASP A 131 10.89 4.74 6.13
C ASP A 131 9.40 4.71 6.46
N GLU A 132 8.90 3.59 6.97
CA GLU A 132 7.49 3.44 7.36
C GLU A 132 7.07 4.44 8.45
N TYR A 133 7.97 4.75 9.37
CA TYR A 133 7.73 5.78 10.37
C TYR A 133 7.60 7.15 9.73
N ARG A 134 8.41 7.45 8.72
CA ARG A 134 8.32 8.67 7.91
C ARG A 134 7.02 8.68 7.09
N HIS A 135 6.65 7.56 6.47
CA HIS A 135 5.41 7.39 5.72
C HIS A 135 4.16 7.58 6.59
N THR A 136 4.25 7.25 7.87
CA THR A 136 3.20 7.57 8.86
C THR A 136 3.11 9.07 9.13
N GLN A 137 4.24 9.74 9.34
CA GLN A 137 4.27 11.15 9.75
C GLN A 137 3.81 12.10 8.64
N ILE A 138 4.25 11.89 7.40
CA ILE A 138 3.95 12.80 6.30
C ILE A 138 2.45 12.94 6.06
N PRO A 139 1.67 11.86 5.83
CA PRO A 139 0.23 11.99 5.64
C PRO A 139 -0.48 12.53 6.88
N LEU A 140 -0.09 12.15 8.10
CA LEU A 140 -0.66 12.73 9.31
C LEU A 140 -0.53 14.26 9.33
N LEU A 141 0.66 14.78 9.04
CA LEU A 141 0.90 16.21 9.05
C LEU A 141 0.21 16.94 7.90
N LEU A 142 0.15 16.32 6.72
CA LEU A 142 -0.53 16.90 5.56
C LEU A 142 -2.04 16.97 5.77
N PHE A 143 -2.65 15.85 6.12
CA PHE A 143 -4.11 15.78 6.32
C PHE A 143 -4.57 16.57 7.54
N HIS A 144 -3.77 16.66 8.60
CA HIS A 144 -4.08 17.48 9.75
C HIS A 144 -4.24 18.97 9.39
N GLN A 145 -3.50 19.47 8.41
CA GLN A 145 -3.69 20.85 7.95
C GLN A 145 -5.05 21.10 7.28
N LEU A 146 -5.65 20.04 6.71
CA LEU A 146 -6.95 20.14 6.04
C LEU A 146 -8.11 20.26 7.00
N LEU A 147 -7.91 19.97 8.30
CA LEU A 147 -8.92 20.13 9.36
C LEU A 147 -9.50 21.54 9.45
N ARG A 148 -8.75 22.55 9.12
CA ARG A 148 -9.21 23.95 9.16
C ARG A 148 -10.30 24.25 8.11
N TRP A 149 -10.41 23.41 7.07
CA TRP A 149 -11.45 23.54 6.03
C TRP A 149 -12.54 22.48 6.14
N ASP A 150 -12.18 21.28 6.58
CA ASP A 150 -13.11 20.16 6.69
C ASP A 150 -12.79 19.28 7.90
N SER A 151 -13.69 19.28 8.90
CA SER A 151 -13.51 18.50 10.13
C SER A 151 -13.52 16.98 9.92
N GLN A 152 -13.98 16.48 8.79
CA GLN A 152 -13.95 15.04 8.48
C GLN A 152 -12.54 14.49 8.37
N PHE A 153 -11.53 15.33 8.07
CA PHE A 153 -10.13 14.92 8.10
C PHE A 153 -9.60 14.52 9.48
N ASP A 154 -10.29 14.86 10.57
CA ASP A 154 -9.96 14.39 11.93
C ASP A 154 -10.15 12.88 12.14
N TRP A 155 -10.73 12.20 11.16
CA TRP A 155 -10.92 10.76 11.21
C TRP A 155 -9.66 9.96 10.91
N ALA A 156 -8.60 10.55 10.39
CA ALA A 156 -7.39 9.85 9.95
C ALA A 156 -6.86 8.86 11.00
N HIS A 157 -6.68 9.29 12.25
CA HIS A 157 -6.20 8.43 13.33
C HIS A 157 -7.33 7.72 14.12
N LYS A 158 -8.56 8.18 14.01
CA LYS A 158 -9.72 7.63 14.73
C LYS A 158 -10.38 6.48 13.97
N PHE A 159 -10.44 6.61 12.64
CA PHE A 159 -11.09 5.66 11.76
C PHE A 159 -10.60 4.23 11.95
N TYR A 160 -9.29 4.01 12.02
CA TYR A 160 -8.68 2.69 12.14
C TYR A 160 -9.16 1.90 13.35
N HIS A 161 -9.56 2.59 14.41
CA HIS A 161 -10.06 1.99 15.64
C HIS A 161 -11.58 1.92 15.75
N THR A 162 -12.31 2.31 14.72
CA THR A 162 -13.78 2.22 14.68
C THR A 162 -14.27 0.82 14.31
N ASN A 163 -15.58 0.60 14.44
CA ASN A 163 -16.25 -0.59 13.93
C ASN A 163 -16.79 -0.41 12.50
N ASP A 164 -16.35 0.62 11.80
CA ASP A 164 -16.61 0.76 10.38
C ASP A 164 -16.04 -0.46 9.63
N TRP A 165 -16.82 -1.04 8.73
CA TRP A 165 -16.42 -2.29 8.08
C TRP A 165 -15.20 -2.15 7.18
N PHE A 166 -14.94 -0.96 6.59
CA PHE A 166 -13.67 -0.69 5.91
C PHE A 166 -12.50 -0.72 6.89
N ALA A 167 -12.68 -0.10 8.07
CA ALA A 167 -11.66 -0.11 9.12
C ALA A 167 -11.40 -1.53 9.63
N VAL A 168 -12.46 -2.31 9.85
CA VAL A 168 -12.35 -3.71 10.29
C VAL A 168 -11.62 -4.54 9.24
N ALA A 169 -11.94 -4.38 7.95
CA ALA A 169 -11.25 -5.09 6.88
C ALA A 169 -9.76 -4.71 6.80
N ALA A 170 -9.45 -3.41 6.87
CA ALA A 170 -8.07 -2.94 6.86
C ALA A 170 -7.29 -3.44 8.08
N ARG A 171 -7.84 -3.33 9.29
CA ARG A 171 -7.19 -3.86 10.50
C ARG A 171 -6.93 -5.36 10.41
N HIS A 172 -7.92 -6.13 9.99
CA HIS A 172 -7.75 -7.58 9.86
C HIS A 172 -6.61 -7.90 8.90
N PHE A 173 -6.54 -7.20 7.78
CA PHE A 173 -5.45 -7.39 6.82
C PHE A 173 -4.09 -7.03 7.42
N PHE A 174 -3.95 -5.83 7.98
CA PHE A 174 -2.67 -5.36 8.51
C PHE A 174 -2.25 -6.07 9.79
N ASP A 175 -3.17 -6.39 10.69
CA ASP A 175 -2.87 -7.19 11.88
C ASP A 175 -2.34 -8.56 11.48
N GLU A 176 -2.93 -9.21 10.49
CA GLU A 176 -2.44 -10.49 10.00
C GLU A 176 -1.09 -10.34 9.28
N LEU A 177 -0.94 -9.34 8.40
CA LEU A 177 0.27 -9.12 7.63
C LEU A 177 1.48 -8.77 8.50
N THR A 178 1.32 -7.79 9.37
CA THR A 178 2.44 -7.17 10.09
C THR A 178 2.69 -7.74 11.46
N VAL A 179 1.66 -8.13 12.19
CA VAL A 179 1.76 -8.60 13.58
C VAL A 179 1.67 -10.12 13.66
N GLY A 180 0.82 -10.74 12.86
CA GLY A 180 0.54 -12.17 12.91
C GLY A 180 1.61 -13.06 12.26
N GLN A 181 2.47 -12.54 11.39
CA GLN A 181 3.39 -13.36 10.61
C GLN A 181 4.82 -13.37 11.17
N ASN A 182 5.59 -14.39 10.79
CA ASN A 182 7.03 -14.43 11.04
C ASN A 182 7.79 -13.48 10.10
N ALA A 183 9.08 -13.23 10.36
CA ALA A 183 9.86 -12.26 9.59
C ALA A 183 10.00 -12.61 8.10
N ILE A 184 10.13 -13.90 7.75
CA ILE A 184 10.21 -14.34 6.34
C ILE A 184 8.90 -14.05 5.63
N GLU A 185 7.78 -14.51 6.20
CA GLU A 185 6.47 -14.30 5.59
C GLU A 185 6.13 -12.80 5.48
N PHE A 186 6.44 -12.02 6.51
CA PHE A 186 6.26 -10.57 6.47
C PHE A 186 7.00 -9.93 5.27
N HIS A 187 8.29 -10.20 5.10
CA HIS A 187 9.05 -9.57 4.02
C HIS A 187 8.64 -10.07 2.63
N ILE A 188 8.25 -11.33 2.48
CA ILE A 188 7.69 -11.82 1.21
C ILE A 188 6.33 -11.17 0.95
N ALA A 189 5.45 -11.12 1.95
CA ALA A 189 4.11 -10.58 1.80
C ALA A 189 4.10 -9.07 1.57
N THR A 190 4.90 -8.32 2.33
CA THR A 190 4.97 -6.85 2.27
C THR A 190 5.93 -6.38 1.19
N ASN A 191 7.23 -6.64 1.35
CA ASN A 191 8.21 -6.02 0.47
C ASN A 191 8.27 -6.63 -0.94
N PHE A 192 7.84 -7.89 -1.12
CA PHE A 192 7.78 -8.51 -2.45
C PHE A 192 6.38 -8.42 -3.05
N VAL A 193 5.33 -8.93 -2.39
CA VAL A 193 4.00 -8.98 -3.00
C VAL A 193 3.30 -7.64 -2.95
N LEU A 194 3.22 -6.97 -1.79
CA LEU A 194 2.51 -5.69 -1.65
C LEU A 194 3.30 -4.55 -2.31
N GLU A 195 4.48 -4.25 -1.82
CA GLU A 195 5.21 -3.03 -2.23
C GLU A 195 5.75 -3.15 -3.65
N THR A 196 6.48 -4.20 -3.98
CA THR A 196 6.99 -4.39 -5.34
C THR A 196 5.89 -4.72 -6.33
N GLY A 197 4.90 -5.52 -5.93
CA GLY A 197 3.84 -5.98 -6.81
C GLY A 197 2.72 -4.97 -7.05
N PHE A 198 2.41 -4.12 -6.07
CA PHE A 198 1.26 -3.21 -6.09
C PHE A 198 1.62 -1.76 -5.77
N THR A 199 2.08 -1.45 -4.55
CA THR A 199 2.10 -0.08 -4.05
C THR A 199 3.11 0.80 -4.76
N ASN A 200 4.22 0.27 -5.23
CA ASN A 200 5.21 1.04 -5.97
C ASN A 200 4.59 1.70 -7.24
N LEU A 201 3.83 0.95 -8.02
CA LEU A 201 3.08 1.49 -9.15
C LEU A 201 1.80 2.22 -8.74
N GLN A 202 1.15 1.81 -7.63
CA GLN A 202 0.01 2.53 -7.07
C GLN A 202 0.34 3.99 -6.81
N PHE A 203 1.46 4.25 -6.17
CA PHE A 203 1.85 5.64 -5.88
C PHE A 203 2.13 6.45 -7.15
N VAL A 204 2.64 5.82 -8.20
CA VAL A 204 2.76 6.46 -9.53
C VAL A 204 1.38 6.79 -10.11
N GLY A 205 0.43 5.85 -10.02
CA GLY A 205 -0.95 6.04 -10.45
C GLY A 205 -1.66 7.13 -9.65
N LEU A 206 -1.56 7.10 -8.33
CA LEU A 206 -2.14 8.12 -7.45
C LEU A 206 -1.51 9.51 -7.68
N ALA A 207 -0.21 9.59 -7.95
CA ALA A 207 0.43 10.85 -8.31
C ALA A 207 -0.13 11.42 -9.62
N SER A 208 -0.43 10.56 -10.61
CA SER A 208 -1.09 10.97 -11.86
C SER A 208 -2.49 11.51 -11.60
N LEU A 209 -3.32 10.81 -10.82
CA LEU A 209 -4.66 11.28 -10.45
C LEU A 209 -4.62 12.62 -9.70
N ALA A 210 -3.68 12.76 -8.76
CA ALA A 210 -3.48 14.00 -8.01
C ALA A 210 -3.11 15.17 -8.91
N ARG A 211 -2.23 14.94 -9.88
CA ARG A 211 -1.82 15.95 -10.86
C ARG A 211 -2.99 16.42 -11.72
N GLU A 212 -3.77 15.49 -12.27
CA GLU A 212 -4.97 15.80 -13.06
C GLU A 212 -6.02 16.54 -12.21
N SER A 213 -6.11 16.21 -10.92
CA SER A 213 -7.00 16.87 -9.95
C SER A 213 -6.48 18.24 -9.47
N GLY A 214 -5.25 18.63 -9.83
CA GLY A 214 -4.61 19.87 -9.38
C GLY A 214 -4.10 19.84 -7.93
N ASP A 215 -3.93 18.65 -7.36
CA ASP A 215 -3.46 18.44 -5.99
C ASP A 215 -1.96 18.14 -5.93
N HIS A 216 -1.16 19.17 -6.00
CA HIS A 216 0.29 19.04 -5.95
C HIS A 216 0.84 18.63 -4.58
N MET A 217 0.07 18.81 -3.52
CA MET A 217 0.46 18.38 -2.18
C MET A 217 0.42 16.85 -2.09
N PHE A 218 -0.69 16.24 -2.47
CA PHE A 218 -0.83 14.79 -2.48
C PHE A 218 0.11 14.14 -3.50
N GLU A 219 0.22 14.72 -4.71
CA GLU A 219 1.18 14.27 -5.73
C GLU A 219 2.59 14.17 -5.15
N ARG A 220 3.05 15.22 -4.46
CA ARG A 220 4.40 15.24 -3.88
C ARG A 220 4.57 14.27 -2.73
N MET A 221 3.54 14.10 -1.91
CA MET A 221 3.53 13.14 -0.82
C MET A 221 3.74 11.71 -1.33
N VAL A 222 2.86 11.25 -2.22
CA VAL A 222 2.92 9.86 -2.71
C VAL A 222 4.18 9.58 -3.54
N THR A 223 4.66 10.56 -4.31
CA THR A 223 5.94 10.43 -5.04
C THR A 223 7.13 10.29 -4.08
N SER A 224 7.11 10.99 -2.95
CA SER A 224 8.16 10.90 -1.95
C SER A 224 8.17 9.54 -1.24
N ILE A 225 7.00 8.98 -0.92
CA ILE A 225 6.83 7.64 -0.36
C ILE A 225 7.30 6.58 -1.38
N GLN A 226 6.84 6.66 -2.62
CA GLN A 226 7.18 5.72 -3.68
C GLN A 226 8.68 5.48 -3.85
N THR A 227 9.50 6.51 -3.69
CA THR A 227 10.96 6.37 -3.80
C THR A 227 11.60 5.61 -2.65
N ASP A 228 10.94 5.49 -1.51
CA ASP A 228 11.35 4.65 -0.39
C ASP A 228 10.88 3.21 -0.58
N GLU A 229 9.64 3.00 -1.04
CA GLU A 229 9.09 1.69 -1.41
C GLU A 229 9.99 0.93 -2.41
N ALA A 230 10.53 1.63 -3.40
CA ALA A 230 11.48 1.05 -4.35
C ALA A 230 12.75 0.50 -3.67
N ARG A 231 13.13 1.02 -2.50
CA ARG A 231 14.25 0.49 -1.69
C ARG A 231 13.85 -0.79 -0.95
N HIS A 232 12.60 -0.94 -0.55
CA HIS A 232 12.12 -2.10 0.19
C HIS A 232 12.20 -3.40 -0.62
N ALA A 233 12.18 -3.33 -1.96
CA ALA A 233 12.49 -4.46 -2.82
C ALA A 233 13.87 -5.09 -2.54
N GLN A 234 14.81 -4.30 -2.02
CA GLN A 234 16.13 -4.78 -1.57
C GLN A 234 16.08 -5.70 -0.33
N ILE A 235 14.92 -5.84 0.31
CA ILE A 235 14.67 -6.81 1.37
C ILE A 235 13.84 -7.98 0.82
N GLY A 236 12.74 -7.69 0.17
CA GLY A 236 11.78 -8.69 -0.30
C GLY A 236 12.39 -9.69 -1.29
N HIS A 237 13.10 -9.21 -2.30
CA HIS A 237 13.73 -10.05 -3.32
C HIS A 237 14.78 -11.03 -2.75
N PRO A 238 15.77 -10.61 -1.95
CA PRO A 238 16.74 -11.55 -1.38
C PRO A 238 16.13 -12.54 -0.40
N VAL A 239 15.18 -12.14 0.43
CA VAL A 239 14.48 -13.07 1.33
C VAL A 239 13.76 -14.13 0.51
N LEU A 240 12.99 -13.72 -0.50
CA LEU A 240 12.30 -14.64 -1.40
C LEU A 240 13.28 -15.56 -2.12
N ALA A 241 14.34 -15.02 -2.73
CA ALA A 241 15.33 -15.79 -3.48
C ALA A 241 16.03 -16.84 -2.60
N THR A 242 16.36 -16.50 -1.36
CA THR A 242 16.98 -17.44 -0.43
C THR A 242 16.01 -18.56 -0.06
N VAL A 243 14.77 -18.24 0.27
CA VAL A 243 13.77 -19.27 0.62
C VAL A 243 13.40 -20.14 -0.59
N MET A 244 13.37 -19.57 -1.80
CA MET A 244 13.12 -20.31 -3.05
C MET A 244 14.12 -21.45 -3.30
N LYS A 245 15.40 -21.28 -2.92
CA LYS A 245 16.42 -22.34 -3.05
C LYS A 245 16.09 -23.58 -2.20
N HIS A 246 15.35 -23.42 -1.11
CA HIS A 246 15.13 -24.45 -0.09
C HIS A 246 13.68 -24.95 -0.04
N ASP A 247 12.69 -24.07 -0.19
CA ASP A 247 11.26 -24.39 -0.15
C ASP A 247 10.44 -23.58 -1.16
N PRO A 248 10.58 -23.87 -2.47
CA PRO A 248 9.85 -23.15 -3.52
C PRO A 248 8.32 -23.31 -3.40
N LYS A 249 7.85 -24.42 -2.80
CA LYS A 249 6.41 -24.64 -2.59
C LYS A 249 5.84 -23.69 -1.52
N TYR A 250 6.62 -23.44 -0.50
CA TYR A 250 6.23 -22.50 0.54
C TYR A 250 6.19 -21.07 0.01
N VAL A 251 7.19 -20.67 -0.79
CA VAL A 251 7.18 -19.35 -1.43
C VAL A 251 5.97 -19.19 -2.35
N GLN A 252 5.67 -20.19 -3.21
CA GLN A 252 4.47 -20.13 -4.06
C GLN A 252 3.19 -19.99 -3.23
N TYR A 253 3.07 -20.74 -2.13
CA TYR A 253 1.94 -20.62 -1.21
C TYR A 253 1.83 -19.20 -0.62
N LEU A 254 2.94 -18.59 -0.21
CA LEU A 254 2.93 -17.23 0.32
C LEU A 254 2.52 -16.20 -0.75
N VAL A 255 3.04 -16.35 -1.96
CA VAL A 255 2.67 -15.47 -3.09
C VAL A 255 1.18 -15.63 -3.42
N ASP A 256 0.67 -16.83 -3.51
CA ASP A 256 -0.76 -17.09 -3.76
C ASP A 256 -1.63 -16.47 -2.66
N LYS A 257 -1.29 -16.71 -1.40
CA LYS A 257 -2.01 -16.19 -0.24
C LYS A 257 -2.06 -14.66 -0.24
N TRP A 258 -0.90 -14.03 -0.41
CA TRP A 258 -0.77 -12.60 -0.20
C TRP A 258 -1.14 -11.78 -1.44
N PHE A 259 -0.99 -12.30 -2.64
CA PHE A 259 -1.52 -11.63 -3.83
C PHE A 259 -3.03 -11.44 -3.73
N TRP A 260 -3.79 -12.50 -3.36
CA TRP A 260 -5.24 -12.44 -3.22
C TRP A 260 -5.71 -11.38 -2.22
N ARG A 261 -5.04 -11.30 -1.08
CA ARG A 261 -5.39 -10.36 -0.02
C ARG A 261 -5.02 -8.91 -0.39
N ASN A 262 -3.84 -8.74 -0.97
CA ASN A 262 -3.34 -7.44 -1.38
C ASN A 262 -4.21 -6.81 -2.47
N TRP A 263 -4.55 -7.55 -3.52
CA TRP A 263 -5.33 -6.99 -4.60
C TRP A 263 -6.74 -6.54 -4.14
N ARG A 264 -7.35 -7.23 -3.19
CA ARG A 264 -8.64 -6.83 -2.64
C ARG A 264 -8.58 -5.54 -1.84
N LEU A 265 -7.57 -5.39 -0.99
CA LEU A 265 -7.34 -4.11 -0.29
C LEU A 265 -7.00 -3.00 -1.29
N PHE A 266 -6.14 -3.29 -2.24
CA PHE A 266 -5.73 -2.38 -3.29
C PHE A 266 -6.90 -1.88 -4.13
N SER A 267 -7.84 -2.77 -4.49
CA SER A 267 -9.03 -2.42 -5.25
C SER A 267 -9.98 -1.49 -4.47
N ILE A 268 -10.03 -1.60 -3.15
CA ILE A 268 -10.82 -0.67 -2.31
C ILE A 268 -10.19 0.73 -2.32
N LEU A 269 -8.88 0.84 -2.11
CA LEU A 269 -8.23 2.15 -2.06
C LEU A 269 -8.06 2.78 -3.45
N THR A 270 -7.41 2.07 -4.35
CA THR A 270 -7.05 2.60 -5.66
C THR A 270 -8.23 2.54 -6.64
N GLY A 271 -8.99 1.44 -6.63
CA GLY A 271 -10.15 1.28 -7.50
C GLY A 271 -11.23 2.31 -7.23
N LEU A 272 -11.54 2.59 -5.96
CA LEU A 272 -12.50 3.63 -5.62
C LEU A 272 -11.97 5.02 -5.97
N SER A 273 -10.71 5.30 -5.68
CA SER A 273 -10.10 6.60 -6.01
C SER A 273 -10.09 6.86 -7.50
N THR A 274 -9.79 5.86 -8.32
CA THR A 274 -9.73 5.98 -9.77
C THR A 274 -11.12 6.13 -10.40
N ASP A 275 -12.06 5.24 -10.05
CA ASP A 275 -13.32 5.11 -10.78
C ASP A 275 -14.49 5.89 -10.18
N TYR A 276 -14.40 6.30 -8.90
CA TYR A 276 -15.51 6.98 -8.21
C TYR A 276 -15.11 8.28 -7.53
N LEU A 277 -13.89 8.36 -6.99
CA LEU A 277 -13.45 9.48 -6.17
C LEU A 277 -12.47 10.43 -6.90
N THR A 278 -12.52 10.42 -8.21
CA THR A 278 -11.87 11.42 -9.09
C THR A 278 -12.94 11.94 -10.05
N ALA A 279 -12.98 13.24 -10.31
CA ALA A 279 -13.94 13.82 -11.24
C ALA A 279 -13.79 13.21 -12.64
N LEU A 280 -14.88 13.00 -13.36
CA LEU A 280 -14.92 12.25 -14.62
C LEU A 280 -13.95 12.80 -15.67
N ASP A 281 -13.86 14.11 -15.79
CA ASP A 281 -12.98 14.82 -16.72
C ASP A 281 -11.51 14.85 -16.30
N GLN A 282 -11.21 14.37 -15.08
CA GLN A 282 -9.88 14.27 -14.49
C GLN A 282 -9.37 12.82 -14.42
N ARG A 283 -10.15 11.83 -14.92
CA ARG A 283 -9.78 10.40 -14.92
C ARG A 283 -8.92 10.07 -16.15
N PRO A 284 -7.60 9.88 -16.03
CA PRO A 284 -6.74 9.54 -17.17
C PRO A 284 -6.93 8.10 -17.65
N TYR A 285 -7.37 7.20 -16.76
CA TYR A 285 -7.58 5.77 -17.01
C TYR A 285 -8.63 5.22 -16.04
N SER A 286 -9.15 4.02 -16.29
CA SER A 286 -9.93 3.25 -15.34
C SER A 286 -9.02 2.39 -14.45
N PHE A 287 -9.53 1.97 -13.30
CA PHE A 287 -8.79 1.04 -12.44
C PHE A 287 -8.41 -0.25 -13.17
N LYS A 288 -9.30 -0.77 -14.01
CA LYS A 288 -9.01 -1.97 -14.82
C LYS A 288 -7.82 -1.75 -15.76
N GLU A 289 -7.82 -0.66 -16.52
CA GLU A 289 -6.70 -0.33 -17.41
C GLU A 289 -5.39 -0.20 -16.64
N PHE A 290 -5.41 0.48 -15.48
CA PHE A 290 -4.26 0.58 -14.61
C PHE A 290 -3.75 -0.78 -14.13
N MET A 291 -4.67 -1.66 -13.72
CA MET A 291 -4.30 -3.03 -13.30
C MET A 291 -3.72 -3.86 -14.44
N GLU A 292 -4.37 -3.88 -15.60
CA GLU A 292 -3.96 -4.70 -16.74
C GLU A 292 -2.63 -4.24 -17.34
N GLU A 293 -2.46 -2.94 -17.56
CA GLU A 293 -1.30 -2.40 -18.27
C GLU A 293 -0.06 -2.24 -17.37
N TRP A 294 -0.24 -2.03 -16.07
CA TRP A 294 0.87 -1.72 -15.16
C TRP A 294 1.11 -2.81 -14.12
N ILE A 295 0.11 -3.13 -13.30
CA ILE A 295 0.28 -4.04 -12.16
C ILE A 295 0.47 -5.48 -12.63
N ILE A 296 -0.45 -5.98 -13.45
CA ILE A 296 -0.45 -7.38 -13.90
C ILE A 296 0.80 -7.67 -14.73
N ASP A 297 1.13 -6.82 -15.69
CA ASP A 297 2.30 -7.02 -16.54
C ASP A 297 3.62 -7.02 -15.74
N GLN A 298 3.78 -6.08 -14.82
CA GLN A 298 4.95 -6.06 -13.93
C GLN A 298 5.00 -7.29 -13.04
N PHE A 299 3.88 -7.65 -12.41
CA PHE A 299 3.84 -8.76 -11.46
C PHE A 299 4.16 -10.09 -12.14
N LEU A 300 3.60 -10.33 -13.33
CA LEU A 300 3.87 -11.54 -14.10
C LEU A 300 5.34 -11.65 -14.53
N ARG A 301 5.95 -10.55 -14.96
CA ARG A 301 7.39 -10.52 -15.25
C ARG A 301 8.22 -10.86 -14.02
N THR A 302 7.86 -10.27 -12.88
CA THR A 302 8.57 -10.54 -11.62
C THR A 302 8.41 -11.99 -11.17
N LEU A 303 7.22 -12.59 -11.32
CA LEU A 303 7.03 -14.02 -11.04
C LEU A 303 7.93 -14.90 -11.94
N ASP A 304 8.01 -14.59 -13.23
CA ASP A 304 8.84 -15.34 -14.19
C ASP A 304 10.35 -15.26 -13.85
N GLU A 305 10.83 -14.07 -13.45
CA GLU A 305 12.21 -13.86 -12.99
C GLU A 305 12.61 -14.79 -11.84
N PHE A 306 11.67 -15.10 -10.95
CA PHE A 306 11.86 -15.99 -9.80
C PHE A 306 11.43 -17.43 -10.05
N GLY A 307 10.98 -17.78 -11.25
CA GLY A 307 10.47 -19.11 -11.58
C GLY A 307 9.19 -19.49 -10.85
N LEU A 308 8.41 -18.52 -10.42
CA LEU A 308 7.12 -18.67 -9.78
C LEU A 308 6.00 -18.78 -10.83
N LYS A 309 4.91 -19.40 -10.44
CA LYS A 309 3.73 -19.55 -11.32
C LYS A 309 2.69 -18.48 -10.96
N LYS A 310 1.81 -18.19 -11.93
CA LYS A 310 0.57 -17.47 -11.65
C LYS A 310 -0.16 -18.13 -10.48
N PRO A 311 -0.72 -17.35 -9.54
CA PRO A 311 -1.60 -17.89 -8.51
C PRO A 311 -2.69 -18.78 -9.10
N TRP A 312 -3.03 -19.88 -8.43
CA TRP A 312 -3.95 -20.90 -8.95
C TRP A 312 -5.36 -20.37 -9.23
N TYR A 313 -5.75 -19.26 -8.65
CA TYR A 313 -7.06 -18.60 -8.80
C TYR A 313 -7.03 -17.43 -9.81
N TRP A 314 -6.01 -17.34 -10.66
CA TRP A 314 -5.78 -16.17 -11.51
C TRP A 314 -6.98 -15.80 -12.39
N ASP A 315 -7.65 -16.77 -12.98
CA ASP A 315 -8.84 -16.53 -13.81
C ASP A 315 -9.97 -15.89 -12.98
N THR A 316 -10.14 -16.29 -11.71
CA THR A 316 -11.10 -15.68 -10.80
C THR A 316 -10.71 -14.25 -10.47
N PHE A 317 -9.42 -13.96 -10.29
CA PHE A 317 -8.94 -12.60 -10.05
C PHE A 317 -9.21 -11.70 -11.27
N GLU A 318 -8.88 -12.14 -12.48
CA GLU A 318 -9.15 -11.37 -13.71
C GLU A 318 -10.66 -11.11 -13.89
N ASP A 319 -11.48 -12.03 -13.47
CA ASP A 319 -12.94 -11.89 -13.50
C ASP A 319 -13.44 -10.88 -12.46
N GLU A 320 -13.01 -11.01 -11.22
CA GLU A 320 -13.35 -10.08 -10.14
C GLU A 320 -12.85 -8.65 -10.38
N LEU A 321 -11.77 -8.47 -11.14
CA LEU A 321 -11.26 -7.15 -11.52
C LEU A 321 -12.33 -6.29 -12.24
N ASN A 322 -13.28 -6.94 -12.91
CA ASN A 322 -14.37 -6.24 -13.61
C ASN A 322 -15.51 -5.80 -12.70
N ILE A 323 -15.61 -6.29 -11.45
CA ILE A 323 -16.82 -6.07 -10.65
C ILE A 323 -16.56 -5.76 -9.17
N TYR A 324 -15.47 -6.23 -8.57
CA TYR A 324 -15.30 -6.24 -7.12
C TYR A 324 -15.40 -4.84 -6.48
N HIS A 325 -14.63 -3.86 -6.94
CA HIS A 325 -14.64 -2.51 -6.34
C HIS A 325 -15.97 -1.76 -6.60
N HIS A 326 -16.67 -2.05 -7.70
CA HIS A 326 -17.99 -1.50 -7.96
C HIS A 326 -19.01 -2.00 -6.95
N MET A 327 -19.01 -3.31 -6.67
CA MET A 327 -19.87 -3.91 -5.65
C MET A 327 -19.55 -3.39 -4.25
N ILE A 328 -18.27 -3.19 -3.93
CA ILE A 328 -17.86 -2.60 -2.65
C ILE A 328 -18.42 -1.18 -2.52
N TYR A 329 -18.27 -0.33 -3.54
CA TYR A 329 -18.78 1.04 -3.48
C TYR A 329 -20.31 1.09 -3.37
N ALA A 330 -21.03 0.31 -4.19
CA ALA A 330 -22.48 0.22 -4.13
C ALA A 330 -22.99 -0.30 -2.78
N SER A 331 -22.31 -1.28 -2.19
CA SER A 331 -22.63 -1.81 -0.86
C SER A 331 -22.36 -0.77 0.24
N ALA A 332 -21.22 -0.10 0.20
CA ALA A 332 -20.90 0.97 1.15
C ALA A 332 -21.91 2.10 1.11
N TYR A 333 -22.32 2.52 -0.09
CA TYR A 333 -23.38 3.50 -0.26
C TYR A 333 -24.73 3.01 0.30
N SER A 334 -25.13 1.78 -0.07
CA SER A 334 -26.45 1.21 0.31
C SER A 334 -26.63 1.08 1.81
N TYR A 335 -25.58 0.69 2.50
CA TYR A 335 -25.63 0.41 3.94
C TYR A 335 -25.13 1.58 4.80
N ARG A 336 -24.68 2.67 4.19
CA ARG A 336 -24.07 3.79 4.91
C ARG A 336 -22.98 3.33 5.86
N ALA A 337 -22.12 2.47 5.35
CA ALA A 337 -21.13 1.78 6.15
C ALA A 337 -20.08 2.72 6.74
N THR A 338 -19.90 3.90 6.14
CA THR A 338 -18.92 4.89 6.58
C THR A 338 -19.54 6.27 6.75
N LEU A 339 -18.94 7.09 7.62
CA LEU A 339 -19.40 8.44 7.92
C LEU A 339 -18.32 9.52 7.78
N TRP A 340 -17.10 9.15 7.39
CA TRP A 340 -15.97 10.11 7.36
C TRP A 340 -15.75 10.76 5.99
N PHE A 341 -16.46 10.31 4.96
CA PHE A 341 -16.52 10.98 3.68
C PHE A 341 -17.90 10.82 3.02
N ASP A 342 -18.18 11.65 2.02
CA ASP A 342 -19.48 11.67 1.38
C ASP A 342 -19.54 10.67 0.24
N PHE A 343 -20.38 9.65 0.37
CA PHE A 343 -20.71 8.76 -0.73
C PHE A 343 -21.68 9.45 -1.69
N VAL A 344 -21.38 9.37 -2.97
CA VAL A 344 -22.24 9.88 -4.04
C VAL A 344 -22.59 8.80 -5.04
N ILE A 345 -23.79 8.89 -5.60
CA ILE A 345 -24.22 8.00 -6.68
C ILE A 345 -23.55 8.44 -7.97
N PRO A 346 -22.99 7.51 -8.76
CA PRO A 346 -22.43 7.87 -10.05
C PRO A 346 -23.50 8.45 -10.96
N SER A 347 -23.21 9.62 -11.54
CA SER A 347 -24.07 10.32 -12.49
C SER A 347 -24.32 9.48 -13.76
N PRO A 348 -25.32 9.80 -14.58
CA PRO A 348 -25.55 9.12 -15.86
C PRO A 348 -24.30 9.14 -16.78
N ALA A 349 -23.52 10.23 -16.76
CA ALA A 349 -22.29 10.36 -17.55
C ALA A 349 -21.20 9.40 -17.03
N GLU A 350 -21.01 9.32 -15.70
CA GLU A 350 -20.07 8.38 -15.09
C GLU A 350 -20.48 6.93 -15.31
N ARG A 351 -21.78 6.59 -15.17
CA ARG A 351 -22.27 5.23 -15.47
C ARG A 351 -22.04 4.86 -16.94
N LYS A 352 -22.20 5.80 -17.86
CA LYS A 352 -21.89 5.59 -19.28
C LYS A 352 -20.40 5.32 -19.49
N TRP A 353 -19.52 6.07 -18.80
CA TRP A 353 -18.07 5.87 -18.86
C TRP A 353 -17.69 4.50 -18.27
N LEU A 354 -18.22 4.16 -17.11
CA LEU A 354 -18.01 2.86 -16.44
C LEU A 354 -18.46 1.69 -17.34
N ARG A 355 -19.62 1.81 -17.99
CA ARG A 355 -20.08 0.80 -18.96
C ARG A 355 -19.10 0.58 -20.11
N GLN A 356 -18.43 1.62 -20.58
CA GLN A 356 -17.43 1.50 -21.65
C GLN A 356 -16.17 0.81 -21.16
N LYS A 357 -15.77 1.04 -19.91
CA LYS A 357 -14.56 0.47 -19.29
C LYS A 357 -14.77 -0.96 -18.79
N TYR A 358 -15.97 -1.29 -18.34
CA TYR A 358 -16.37 -2.58 -17.72
C TYR A 358 -17.56 -3.23 -18.41
N PRO A 359 -17.49 -3.54 -19.70
CA PRO A 359 -18.67 -4.00 -20.45
C PRO A 359 -19.19 -5.36 -19.98
N LYS A 360 -18.34 -6.21 -19.39
CA LYS A 360 -18.68 -7.59 -19.05
C LYS A 360 -19.83 -7.73 -18.04
N TYR A 361 -19.84 -6.89 -17.00
CA TYR A 361 -20.80 -6.97 -15.90
C TYR A 361 -21.59 -5.69 -15.69
N TRP A 362 -21.49 -4.74 -16.63
CA TRP A 362 -22.07 -3.44 -16.37
C TRP A 362 -23.60 -3.43 -16.35
N ASP A 363 -24.27 -4.29 -17.12
CA ASP A 363 -25.73 -4.37 -17.09
C ASP A 363 -26.23 -4.84 -15.70
N ASP A 364 -25.53 -5.78 -15.06
CA ASP A 364 -25.79 -6.20 -13.69
C ASP A 364 -25.53 -5.07 -12.69
N MET A 365 -24.43 -4.34 -12.87
CA MET A 365 -24.07 -3.19 -12.02
C MET A 365 -25.05 -2.03 -12.18
N ASP A 366 -25.52 -1.74 -13.39
CA ASP A 366 -26.54 -0.71 -13.62
C ASP A 366 -27.86 -1.07 -12.90
N ALA A 367 -28.26 -2.36 -12.93
CA ALA A 367 -29.41 -2.84 -12.18
C ALA A 367 -29.23 -2.67 -10.66
N VAL A 368 -28.02 -2.92 -10.14
CA VAL A 368 -27.70 -2.65 -8.73
C VAL A 368 -27.84 -1.16 -8.42
N TRP A 369 -27.29 -0.29 -9.25
CA TRP A 369 -27.40 1.17 -9.04
C TRP A 369 -28.86 1.65 -9.10
N GLU A 370 -29.67 1.15 -10.02
CA GLU A 370 -31.12 1.51 -10.05
C GLU A 370 -31.85 1.07 -8.77
N GLN A 371 -31.54 -0.13 -8.24
CA GLN A 371 -32.11 -0.59 -6.96
C GLN A 371 -31.62 0.29 -5.79
N VAL A 372 -30.36 0.69 -5.77
CA VAL A 372 -29.81 1.59 -4.74
C VAL A 372 -30.49 2.95 -4.78
N ILE A 373 -30.65 3.52 -5.97
CA ILE A 373 -31.31 4.80 -6.19
C ILE A 373 -32.80 4.73 -5.74
N GLU A 374 -33.51 3.69 -6.14
CA GLU A 374 -34.94 3.51 -5.79
C GLU A 374 -35.11 3.35 -4.28
N ARG A 375 -34.30 2.50 -3.65
CA ARG A 375 -34.31 2.34 -2.19
C ARG A 375 -34.04 3.65 -1.47
N TRP A 376 -33.15 4.45 -1.98
CA TRP A 376 -32.78 5.73 -1.39
C TRP A 376 -33.92 6.75 -1.51
N ARG A 377 -34.61 6.83 -2.66
CA ARG A 377 -35.82 7.67 -2.86
C ARG A 377 -36.91 7.34 -1.87
N MET A 378 -37.02 6.05 -1.50
CA MET A 378 -38.06 5.60 -0.55
C MET A 378 -37.72 5.89 0.91
N THR A 379 -36.46 6.00 1.28
CA THR A 379 -36.01 5.95 2.69
C THR A 379 -35.12 7.13 3.13
N GLY A 380 -34.71 7.99 2.23
CA GLY A 380 -33.70 9.04 2.54
C GLY A 380 -33.97 10.38 1.85
N PRO A 381 -33.12 11.38 2.12
CA PRO A 381 -33.08 12.62 1.35
C PRO A 381 -32.66 12.32 -0.09
N GLU A 382 -32.87 13.24 -1.02
CA GLU A 382 -32.45 13.06 -2.40
C GLU A 382 -30.97 12.70 -2.52
N PRO A 383 -30.63 11.69 -3.36
CA PRO A 383 -29.25 11.29 -3.53
C PRO A 383 -28.43 12.44 -4.15
N GLN A 384 -27.26 12.69 -3.58
CA GLN A 384 -26.28 13.55 -4.22
C GLN A 384 -25.67 12.79 -5.42
N MET A 385 -25.60 13.47 -6.56
CA MET A 385 -24.93 12.97 -7.77
C MET A 385 -23.69 13.81 -8.02
N ASN A 386 -22.64 13.16 -8.47
CA ASN A 386 -21.42 13.86 -8.91
C ASN A 386 -21.66 14.73 -10.13
#